data_172b4b55db7fe7e9410b3e9f9a1ac761
#
_entry.id   172b4b55db7fe7e9410b3e9f9a1ac761
#
_cell.length_a   1.000
_cell.length_b   1.000
_cell.length_c   1.000
_cell.angle_alpha   90.00
_cell.angle_beta   90.00
_cell.angle_gamma   90.00
#
_symmetry.space_group_name_H-M   'P 1'
#
loop_
_entity.id
_entity.type
_entity.pdbx_description
1 polymer ?
#
loop_
_entity_poly.entity_id
_entity_poly.type
_entity_poly.pdbx_seq_one_letter_code
_entity_poly.pdbx_strand_id
1 'polypeptide(L)'
;MVNAQIQSFGKIMLVVITGATIGKVAQWNYKGEYFLGGDIVKFQTNSFADNSFVFHFLRCSPIQTEIKRNITGATNGHLAPEDVKHLLIPLPPLNKQKEIAEHITDIRQQAQTLKDKTKEALVKASKEIEGILLR
;
A
#
# COMPACT_ATOMS: atom_id res chain seq x y z
N MET A 1 -7.58 4.48 24.46
CA MET A 1 -7.03 4.73 23.10
C MET A 1 -5.53 4.86 23.22
N VAL A 2 -4.75 3.95 22.64
CA VAL A 2 -3.29 4.03 22.64
C VAL A 2 -2.90 4.79 21.38
N ASN A 3 -2.62 6.09 21.52
CA ASN A 3 -2.02 6.88 20.44
C ASN A 3 -0.54 6.46 20.32
N ALA A 4 -0.24 5.65 19.32
CA ALA A 4 1.14 5.32 19.02
C ALA A 4 1.81 6.51 18.32
N GLN A 5 2.78 7.12 18.97
CA GLN A 5 3.62 8.16 18.38
C GLN A 5 4.57 7.50 17.36
N ILE A 6 4.52 7.96 16.10
CA ILE A 6 5.45 7.48 15.08
C ILE A 6 6.66 8.41 15.05
N GLN A 7 7.78 7.93 15.55
CA GLN A 7 9.08 8.52 15.21
C GLN A 7 9.57 7.83 13.94
N SER A 8 9.62 8.56 12.82
CA SER A 8 10.02 7.95 11.56
C SER A 8 11.53 8.02 11.37
N PHE A 9 12.20 6.95 11.70
CA PHE A 9 13.52 6.63 11.16
C PHE A 9 13.33 5.49 10.15
N GLY A 10 13.32 5.84 8.84
CA GLY A 10 13.22 4.88 7.76
C GLY A 10 11.81 4.63 7.21
N LYS A 11 11.73 3.81 6.18
CA LYS A 11 10.45 3.42 5.55
C LYS A 11 9.65 2.54 6.50
N ILE A 12 8.44 2.95 6.84
CA ILE A 12 7.47 2.15 7.61
C ILE A 12 6.28 1.77 6.72
N MET A 13 5.61 0.69 7.08
CA MET A 13 4.36 0.29 6.46
C MET A 13 3.20 0.59 7.39
N LEU A 14 2.12 1.11 6.83
CA LEU A 14 0.84 1.33 7.48
C LEU A 14 -0.17 0.35 6.92
N VAL A 15 -0.89 -0.34 7.79
CA VAL A 15 -1.96 -1.27 7.40
C VAL A 15 -3.26 -0.83 8.06
N VAL A 16 -4.31 -0.71 7.26
CA VAL A 16 -5.65 -0.42 7.75
C VAL A 16 -6.23 -1.69 8.38
N ILE A 17 -6.69 -1.60 9.63
CA ILE A 17 -7.21 -2.73 10.41
C ILE A 17 -8.70 -2.68 10.69
N THR A 18 -9.36 -1.53 10.44
CA THR A 18 -10.83 -1.39 10.58
C THR A 18 -11.42 -0.58 9.43
N GLY A 19 -12.74 -0.63 9.26
CA GLY A 19 -13.49 0.15 8.28
C GLY A 19 -13.48 -0.42 6.86
N ALA A 20 -13.97 0.36 5.91
CA ALA A 20 -14.22 -0.08 4.53
C ALA A 20 -12.96 -0.44 3.70
N THR A 21 -11.78 -0.12 4.20
CA THR A 21 -10.51 -0.30 3.49
C THR A 21 -9.53 -1.21 4.20
N ILE A 22 -10.03 -2.11 5.05
CA ILE A 22 -9.23 -3.09 5.78
C ILE A 22 -8.28 -3.84 4.83
N GLY A 23 -7.05 -4.04 5.27
CA GLY A 23 -6.00 -4.73 4.52
C GLY A 23 -5.26 -3.84 3.52
N LYS A 24 -5.68 -2.59 3.29
CA LYS A 24 -4.88 -1.66 2.48
C LYS A 24 -3.57 -1.35 3.17
N VAL A 25 -2.50 -1.33 2.37
CA VAL A 25 -1.13 -1.11 2.83
C VAL A 25 -0.56 0.12 2.14
N ALA A 26 0.08 1.00 2.91
CA ALA A 26 0.80 2.16 2.42
C ALA A 26 2.23 2.18 2.97
N GLN A 27 3.16 2.77 2.22
CA GLN A 27 4.48 3.14 2.74
C GLN A 27 4.44 4.58 3.24
N TRP A 28 5.04 4.81 4.41
CA TRP A 28 5.16 6.12 5.00
C TRP A 28 6.63 6.56 4.96
N ASN A 29 6.90 7.63 4.22
CA ASN A 29 8.26 8.13 3.99
C ASN A 29 8.46 9.57 4.50
N TYR A 30 7.48 10.12 5.21
CA TYR A 30 7.55 11.49 5.70
C TYR A 30 8.38 11.59 6.97
N LYS A 31 9.10 12.70 7.12
CA LYS A 31 9.87 13.03 8.33
C LYS A 31 8.98 13.83 9.30
N GLY A 32 9.13 13.60 10.58
CA GLY A 32 8.41 14.32 11.64
C GLY A 32 7.70 13.39 12.61
N GLU A 33 6.99 13.99 13.54
CA GLU A 33 6.16 13.28 14.52
C GLU A 33 4.71 13.28 14.03
N TYR A 34 4.09 12.11 14.08
CA TYR A 34 2.72 11.90 13.61
C TYR A 34 1.98 10.99 14.58
N PHE A 35 0.68 11.19 14.70
CA PHE A 35 -0.20 10.29 15.44
C PHE A 35 -0.94 9.37 14.49
N LEU A 36 -0.98 8.08 14.84
CA LEU A 36 -1.83 7.10 14.15
C LEU A 36 -3.21 7.05 14.80
N GLY A 37 -4.25 7.12 13.99
CA GLY A 37 -5.59 6.77 14.42
C GLY A 37 -5.70 5.28 14.77
N GLY A 38 -6.71 4.92 15.57
CA GLY A 38 -6.90 3.54 16.03
C GLY A 38 -7.22 2.52 14.93
N ASP A 39 -7.50 2.98 13.72
CA ASP A 39 -7.86 2.15 12.55
C ASP A 39 -6.65 1.71 11.71
N ILE A 40 -5.45 2.15 12.09
CA ILE A 40 -4.23 1.91 11.35
C ILE A 40 -3.14 1.40 12.30
N VAL A 41 -2.41 0.40 11.87
CA VAL A 41 -1.23 -0.09 12.58
C VAL A 41 0.03 0.11 11.77
N LYS A 42 1.13 0.33 12.48
CA LYS A 42 2.47 0.47 11.94
C LYS A 42 3.19 -0.87 11.97
N PHE A 43 3.80 -1.24 10.85
CA PHE A 43 4.71 -2.38 10.76
C PHE A 43 6.07 -1.91 10.24
N GLN A 44 7.12 -2.54 10.75
CA GLN A 44 8.48 -2.40 10.27
C GLN A 44 9.09 -3.79 10.09
N THR A 45 9.91 -3.94 9.08
CA THR A 45 10.69 -5.16 8.88
C THR A 45 11.94 -5.15 9.75
N ASN A 46 12.46 -6.32 10.07
CA ASN A 46 13.77 -6.50 10.65
C ASN A 46 14.86 -6.51 9.55
N SER A 47 16.11 -6.75 9.95
CA SER A 47 17.27 -6.77 9.04
C SER A 47 17.27 -7.87 7.97
N PHE A 48 16.40 -8.88 8.09
CA PHE A 48 16.31 -10.00 7.13
C PHE A 48 15.33 -9.73 5.98
N ALA A 49 14.49 -8.70 6.11
CA ALA A 49 13.45 -8.41 5.16
C ALA A 49 13.52 -6.96 4.65
N ASP A 50 13.58 -6.79 3.33
CA ASP A 50 13.48 -5.47 2.70
C ASP A 50 12.05 -4.93 2.81
N ASN A 51 11.93 -3.70 3.28
CA ASN A 51 10.63 -3.07 3.54
C ASN A 51 9.80 -2.89 2.26
N SER A 52 10.43 -2.54 1.14
CA SER A 52 9.72 -2.36 -0.14
C SER A 52 9.28 -3.71 -0.70
N PHE A 53 10.08 -4.76 -0.54
CA PHE A 53 9.69 -6.12 -0.92
C PHE A 53 8.45 -6.57 -0.14
N VAL A 54 8.47 -6.45 1.19
CA VAL A 54 7.34 -6.83 2.04
C VAL A 54 6.10 -5.98 1.71
N PHE A 55 6.27 -4.69 1.47
CA PHE A 55 5.19 -3.81 1.05
C PHE A 55 4.51 -4.29 -0.24
N HIS A 56 5.28 -4.64 -1.26
CA HIS A 56 4.73 -5.17 -2.50
C HIS A 56 4.08 -6.54 -2.31
N PHE A 57 4.67 -7.38 -1.48
CA PHE A 57 4.15 -8.70 -1.16
C PHE A 57 2.79 -8.61 -0.45
N LEU A 58 2.66 -7.76 0.57
CA LEU A 58 1.38 -7.56 1.27
C LEU A 58 0.26 -7.06 0.34
N ARG A 59 0.59 -6.44 -0.78
CA ARG A 59 -0.36 -5.92 -1.76
C ARG A 59 -0.72 -6.90 -2.88
N CYS A 60 -0.08 -8.06 -2.95
CA CYS A 60 -0.40 -9.05 -3.98
C CYS A 60 -1.72 -9.78 -3.69
N SER A 61 -2.41 -10.21 -4.74
CA SER A 61 -3.75 -10.79 -4.64
C SER A 61 -3.85 -11.99 -3.69
N PRO A 62 -2.91 -12.97 -3.69
CA PRO A 62 -2.97 -14.10 -2.76
C PRO A 62 -2.98 -13.66 -1.30
N ILE A 63 -2.08 -12.76 -0.92
CA ILE A 63 -1.98 -12.25 0.45
C ILE A 63 -3.18 -11.38 0.83
N GLN A 64 -3.67 -10.56 -0.08
CA GLN A 64 -4.88 -9.79 0.15
C GLN A 64 -6.11 -10.69 0.34
N THR A 65 -6.15 -11.85 -0.30
CA THR A 65 -7.19 -12.86 -0.07
C THR A 65 -7.06 -13.48 1.32
N GLU A 66 -5.85 -13.79 1.76
CA GLU A 66 -5.59 -14.32 3.10
C GLU A 66 -5.93 -13.29 4.19
N ILE A 67 -5.52 -12.04 4.02
CA ILE A 67 -5.92 -10.94 4.92
C ILE A 67 -7.44 -10.85 5.05
N LYS A 68 -8.17 -10.92 3.92
CA LYS A 68 -9.64 -10.86 3.94
C LYS A 68 -10.29 -12.03 4.69
N ARG A 69 -9.69 -13.21 4.68
CA ARG A 69 -10.20 -14.38 5.43
C ARG A 69 -10.06 -14.21 6.94
N ASN A 70 -9.10 -13.40 7.38
CA ASN A 70 -8.85 -13.13 8.79
C ASN A 70 -9.66 -11.93 9.33
N ILE A 71 -10.43 -11.25 8.47
CA ILE A 71 -11.32 -10.17 8.93
C ILE A 71 -12.49 -10.78 9.68
N THR A 72 -12.66 -10.36 10.93
CA THR A 72 -13.77 -10.74 11.81
C THR A 72 -14.77 -9.61 11.96
N GLY A 73 -15.99 -9.92 12.40
CA GLY A 73 -17.06 -8.93 12.61
C GLY A 73 -17.98 -8.75 11.40
N ALA A 74 -19.28 -8.99 11.61
CA ALA A 74 -20.29 -8.96 10.55
C ALA A 74 -20.66 -7.54 10.10
N THR A 75 -20.69 -6.58 11.01
CA THR A 75 -21.10 -5.20 10.74
C THR A 75 -19.91 -4.23 10.65
N ASN A 76 -18.97 -4.37 11.57
CA ASN A 76 -17.73 -3.60 11.59
C ASN A 76 -16.57 -4.58 11.49
N GLY A 77 -16.03 -4.76 10.29
CA GLY A 77 -14.89 -5.63 10.08
C GLY A 77 -13.68 -5.16 10.89
N HIS A 78 -12.93 -6.12 11.42
CA HIS A 78 -11.69 -5.89 12.15
C HIS A 78 -10.65 -6.93 11.77
N LEU A 79 -9.42 -6.48 11.53
CA LEU A 79 -8.26 -7.31 11.28
C LEU A 79 -7.32 -7.19 12.49
N ALA A 80 -7.07 -8.30 13.19
CA ALA A 80 -6.14 -8.24 14.29
C ALA A 80 -4.70 -7.99 13.78
N PRO A 81 -3.94 -7.08 14.41
CA PRO A 81 -2.53 -6.85 14.02
C PRO A 81 -1.69 -8.12 14.02
N GLU A 82 -2.00 -9.05 14.91
CA GLU A 82 -1.32 -10.34 15.01
C GLU A 82 -1.54 -11.22 13.76
N ASP A 83 -2.72 -11.17 13.13
CA ASP A 83 -2.99 -11.90 11.89
C ASP A 83 -2.09 -11.43 10.75
N VAL A 84 -1.78 -10.12 10.71
CA VAL A 84 -0.83 -9.58 9.72
C VAL A 84 0.59 -10.04 10.01
N LYS A 85 1.00 -10.16 11.27
CA LYS A 85 2.33 -10.65 11.66
C LYS A 85 2.52 -12.14 11.36
N HIS A 86 1.45 -12.93 11.37
CA HIS A 86 1.49 -14.35 11.10
C HIS A 86 1.42 -14.70 9.60
N LEU A 87 1.28 -13.73 8.71
CA LEU A 87 1.35 -13.96 7.27
C LEU A 87 2.72 -14.54 6.89
N LEU A 88 2.69 -15.66 6.17
CA LEU A 88 3.92 -16.31 5.69
C LEU A 88 4.44 -15.58 4.47
N ILE A 89 5.62 -15.01 4.60
CA ILE A 89 6.32 -14.28 3.54
C ILE A 89 7.55 -15.08 3.11
N PRO A 90 7.66 -15.54 1.85
CA PRO A 90 8.89 -16.13 1.36
C PRO A 90 10.00 -15.06 1.33
N LEU A 91 11.11 -15.33 1.99
CA LEU A 91 12.24 -14.39 2.07
C LEU A 91 13.43 -14.95 1.30
N PRO A 92 13.59 -14.65 0.00
CA PRO A 92 14.83 -14.92 -0.71
C PRO A 92 15.98 -14.08 -0.13
N PRO A 93 17.23 -14.29 -0.52
CA PRO A 93 18.35 -13.46 -0.09
C PRO A 93 18.06 -11.96 -0.27
N LEU A 94 18.55 -11.11 0.63
CA LEU A 94 18.19 -9.69 0.72
C LEU A 94 18.46 -8.90 -0.58
N ASN A 95 19.53 -9.24 -1.30
CA ASN A 95 19.81 -8.66 -2.61
C ASN A 95 18.70 -8.95 -3.63
N LYS A 96 18.18 -10.18 -3.59
CA LYS A 96 17.07 -10.60 -4.48
C LYS A 96 15.75 -9.93 -4.11
N GLN A 97 15.49 -9.73 -2.81
CA GLN A 97 14.33 -8.96 -2.36
C GLN A 97 14.35 -7.53 -2.91
N LYS A 98 15.50 -6.86 -2.84
CA LYS A 98 15.68 -5.49 -3.37
C LYS A 98 15.47 -5.44 -4.88
N GLU A 99 16.10 -6.35 -5.62
CA GLU A 99 15.93 -6.45 -7.09
C GLU A 99 14.46 -6.60 -7.48
N ILE A 100 13.73 -7.50 -6.81
CA ILE A 100 12.30 -7.72 -7.05
C ILE A 100 11.49 -6.45 -6.72
N ALA A 101 11.77 -5.80 -5.60
CA ALA A 101 11.06 -4.61 -5.17
C ALA A 101 11.27 -3.43 -6.13
N GLU A 102 12.49 -3.23 -6.61
CA GLU A 102 12.83 -2.22 -7.61
C GLU A 102 12.09 -2.48 -8.92
N HIS A 103 12.15 -3.70 -9.43
CA HIS A 103 11.47 -4.08 -10.66
C HIS A 103 9.95 -3.85 -10.59
N ILE A 104 9.30 -4.22 -9.47
CA ILE A 104 7.87 -3.98 -9.28
C ILE A 104 7.58 -2.48 -9.21
N THR A 105 8.44 -1.71 -8.56
CA THR A 105 8.31 -0.25 -8.45
C THR A 105 8.36 0.39 -9.83
N ASP A 106 9.30 0.00 -10.67
CA ASP A 106 9.46 0.50 -12.04
C ASP A 106 8.24 0.19 -12.91
N ILE A 107 7.76 -1.05 -12.89
CA ILE A 107 6.54 -1.44 -13.63
C ILE A 107 5.34 -0.58 -13.17
N ARG A 108 5.16 -0.37 -11.87
CA ARG A 108 4.08 0.45 -11.34
C ARG A 108 4.20 1.91 -11.75
N GLN A 109 5.41 2.45 -11.76
CA GLN A 109 5.67 3.82 -12.21
C GLN A 109 5.37 3.99 -13.69
N GLN A 110 5.77 3.04 -14.52
CA GLN A 110 5.45 3.04 -15.96
C GLN A 110 3.93 2.97 -16.19
N ALA A 111 3.23 2.08 -15.49
CA ALA A 111 1.79 1.96 -15.57
C ALA A 111 1.08 3.25 -15.14
N GLN A 112 1.54 3.93 -14.08
CA GLN A 112 0.98 5.20 -13.64
C GLN A 112 1.21 6.29 -14.70
N THR A 113 2.41 6.40 -15.25
CA THR A 113 2.73 7.36 -16.33
C THR A 113 1.85 7.18 -17.55
N LEU A 114 1.61 5.92 -17.97
CA LEU A 114 0.72 5.63 -19.10
C LEU A 114 -0.73 6.02 -18.79
N LYS A 115 -1.20 5.75 -17.57
CA LYS A 115 -2.53 6.14 -17.12
C LYS A 115 -2.72 7.66 -17.13
N ASP A 116 -1.73 8.41 -16.67
CA ASP A 116 -1.78 9.87 -16.63
C ASP A 116 -1.79 10.45 -18.05
N LYS A 117 -0.94 9.95 -18.96
CA LYS A 117 -0.95 10.33 -20.38
C LYS A 117 -2.30 10.04 -21.06
N THR A 118 -2.91 8.89 -20.75
CA THR A 118 -4.23 8.54 -21.29
C THR A 118 -5.29 9.53 -20.80
N LYS A 119 -5.28 9.87 -19.52
CA LYS A 119 -6.20 10.85 -18.95
C LYS A 119 -6.05 12.22 -19.59
N GLU A 120 -4.82 12.69 -19.78
CA GLU A 120 -4.54 13.96 -20.48
C GLU A 120 -5.06 13.95 -21.90
N ALA A 121 -4.81 12.87 -22.66
CA ALA A 121 -5.29 12.73 -24.03
C ALA A 121 -6.83 12.76 -24.11
N LEU A 122 -7.53 12.10 -23.17
CA LEU A 122 -9.00 12.12 -23.10
C LEU A 122 -9.53 13.53 -22.80
N VAL A 123 -8.92 14.24 -21.86
CA VAL A 123 -9.31 15.63 -21.55
C VAL A 123 -9.12 16.55 -22.74
N LYS A 124 -7.99 16.38 -23.46
CA LYS A 124 -7.72 17.15 -24.68
C LYS A 124 -8.77 16.89 -25.77
N ALA A 125 -9.06 15.60 -26.03
CA ALA A 125 -10.08 15.22 -27.01
C ALA A 125 -11.47 15.76 -26.67
N SER A 126 -11.87 15.70 -25.38
CA SER A 126 -13.15 16.28 -24.92
C SER A 126 -13.24 17.79 -25.23
N LYS A 127 -12.18 18.54 -24.93
CA LYS A 127 -12.13 19.99 -25.21
C LYS A 127 -12.19 20.31 -26.71
N GLU A 128 -11.55 19.51 -27.55
CA GLU A 128 -11.60 19.66 -28.99
C GLU A 128 -13.02 19.44 -29.52
N ILE A 129 -13.69 18.38 -29.04
CA ILE A 129 -15.09 18.05 -29.40
C ILE A 129 -16.03 19.19 -28.97
N GLU A 130 -15.91 19.67 -27.72
CA GLU A 130 -16.70 20.80 -27.23
C GLU A 130 -16.49 22.06 -28.09
N GLY A 131 -15.24 22.36 -28.46
CA GLY A 131 -14.92 23.48 -29.33
C GLY A 131 -15.49 23.38 -30.74
N ILE A 132 -15.75 22.17 -31.24
CA ILE A 132 -16.40 21.91 -32.54
C ILE A 132 -17.92 22.08 -32.41
N LEU A 133 -18.51 21.54 -31.33
CA LEU A 133 -19.96 21.52 -31.15
C LEU A 133 -20.55 22.88 -30.74
N LEU A 134 -19.75 23.77 -30.15
CA LEU A 134 -20.17 25.07 -29.66
C LEU A 134 -19.85 26.24 -30.63
N ARG A 135 -19.43 25.91 -31.84
CA ARG A 135 -19.26 26.88 -32.94
C ARG A 135 -20.54 26.99 -33.74
#